data_f7cf8f7a49c9048243cc6f3c397a2d7d
#
_entry.id   f7cf8f7a49c9048243cc6f3c397a2d7d
#
_cell.length_a   1.000
_cell.length_b   1.000
_cell.length_c   1.000
_cell.angle_alpha   90.00
_cell.angle_beta   90.00
_cell.angle_gamma   90.00
#
_symmetry.space_group_name_H-M   'P 1'
#
loop_
_entity.id
_entity.type
_entity.pdbx_description
1 polymer ?
#
loop_
_entity_poly.entity_id
_entity_poly.type
_entity_poly.pdbx_seq_one_letter_code
_entity_poly.pdbx_strand_id
1 'polypeptide(L)'
;MEISFDCTQCGRCCHDLRLTLSVDEARTWAANGHQVDLLAEGWAWPEDADETDPAIQWRMATTVPTMVGDVPFRINLRLVARHEGPCPHLLPDMRCGNYAARPRICRIYPLESRPFEAMTPAKRRCPPEAWAPGLPVLERNGEPADAQTATILGQHRQAMIDDVPAKARLAAALDFTEAALAGEGLATCEPSPTTLLAALEIADRSTIAPRPNWSIVTNRETTRAMLADLDCPVRLVATGYGFVSAFADER
;
A
#
# COMPACT_ATOMS: atom_id res chain seq x y z
N MET A 1 -1.60 -2.99 -27.40
CA MET A 1 -0.33 -2.25 -27.24
C MET A 1 0.68 -3.19 -26.60
N GLU A 2 1.94 -3.13 -27.01
CA GLU A 2 3.01 -3.97 -26.46
C GLU A 2 4.06 -3.07 -25.82
N ILE A 3 4.55 -3.45 -24.63
CA ILE A 3 5.55 -2.71 -23.88
C ILE A 3 6.75 -3.62 -23.68
N SER A 4 7.91 -3.19 -24.16
CA SER A 4 9.20 -3.88 -23.99
C SER A 4 9.92 -3.35 -22.77
N PHE A 5 10.64 -4.23 -22.06
CA PHE A 5 11.42 -3.86 -20.88
C PHE A 5 12.53 -4.89 -20.61
N ASP A 6 13.70 -4.37 -20.24
CA ASP A 6 14.75 -5.18 -19.62
C ASP A 6 15.39 -4.41 -18.46
N CYS A 7 15.63 -5.10 -17.35
CA CYS A 7 16.16 -4.48 -16.15
C CYS A 7 17.64 -4.15 -16.31
N THR A 8 18.00 -2.87 -16.31
CA THR A 8 19.40 -2.39 -16.38
C THR A 8 20.17 -2.55 -15.07
N GLN A 9 19.53 -3.08 -14.02
CA GLN A 9 20.11 -3.23 -12.67
C GLN A 9 20.67 -1.92 -12.09
N CYS A 10 20.03 -0.78 -12.42
CA CYS A 10 20.48 0.54 -11.99
C CYS A 10 20.24 0.87 -10.51
N GLY A 11 19.54 -0.02 -9.77
CA GLY A 11 19.21 0.15 -8.35
C GLY A 11 18.21 1.27 -8.01
N ARG A 12 17.73 2.07 -8.99
CA ARG A 12 16.84 3.21 -8.72
C ARG A 12 15.54 2.82 -8.02
N CYS A 13 15.00 1.62 -8.32
CA CYS A 13 13.82 1.07 -7.67
C CYS A 13 14.11 0.50 -6.27
N CYS A 14 15.33 0.60 -5.76
CA CYS A 14 15.76 0.12 -4.46
C CYS A 14 16.19 1.25 -3.52
N HIS A 15 15.78 2.50 -3.78
CA HIS A 15 16.06 3.65 -2.94
C HIS A 15 14.79 4.38 -2.54
N ASP A 16 14.74 4.84 -1.29
CA ASP A 16 13.67 5.70 -0.76
C ASP A 16 12.26 5.18 -1.08
N LEU A 17 12.01 3.91 -0.80
CA LEU A 17 10.76 3.26 -1.15
C LEU A 17 9.90 2.92 0.06
N ARG A 18 8.60 2.90 -0.20
CA ARG A 18 7.58 2.23 0.58
C ARG A 18 7.04 1.05 -0.23
N LEU A 19 7.55 -0.15 0.04
CA LEU A 19 7.17 -1.37 -0.68
C LEU A 19 5.94 -1.99 -0.03
N THR A 20 4.85 -2.11 -0.76
CA THR A 20 3.64 -2.81 -0.27
C THR A 20 3.94 -4.30 -0.06
N LEU A 21 3.67 -4.79 1.13
CA LEU A 21 3.88 -6.16 1.56
C LEU A 21 2.56 -6.85 1.91
N SER A 22 2.48 -8.16 1.69
CA SER A 22 1.49 -9.00 2.36
C SER A 22 1.82 -9.16 3.85
N VAL A 23 0.90 -9.69 4.63
CA VAL A 23 1.13 -9.97 6.06
C VAL A 23 2.32 -10.90 6.26
N ASP A 24 2.45 -11.98 5.47
CA ASP A 24 3.58 -12.91 5.57
C ASP A 24 4.91 -12.28 5.17
N GLU A 25 4.92 -11.46 4.12
CA GLU A 25 6.11 -10.71 3.70
C GLU A 25 6.52 -9.69 4.75
N ALA A 26 5.55 -8.98 5.37
CA ALA A 26 5.79 -8.03 6.44
C ALA A 26 6.38 -8.73 7.70
N ARG A 27 5.84 -9.89 8.05
CA ARG A 27 6.38 -10.73 9.14
C ARG A 27 7.83 -11.11 8.89
N THR A 28 8.12 -11.61 7.68
CA THR A 28 9.49 -11.97 7.30
C THR A 28 10.43 -10.76 7.32
N TRP A 29 9.96 -9.61 6.82
CA TRP A 29 10.73 -8.38 6.79
C TRP A 29 11.07 -7.88 8.20
N ALA A 30 10.07 -7.84 9.09
CA ALA A 30 10.25 -7.45 10.49
C ALA A 30 11.11 -8.44 11.28
N ALA A 31 10.99 -9.75 11.02
CA ALA A 31 11.82 -10.78 11.66
C ALA A 31 13.31 -10.64 11.34
N ASN A 32 13.64 -10.01 10.20
CA ASN A 32 15.01 -9.64 9.83
C ASN A 32 15.45 -8.27 10.40
N GLY A 33 14.65 -7.66 11.29
CA GLY A 33 14.96 -6.39 11.94
C GLY A 33 14.68 -5.15 11.08
N HIS A 34 13.99 -5.29 9.96
CA HIS A 34 13.69 -4.17 9.06
C HIS A 34 12.35 -3.52 9.38
N GLN A 35 12.29 -2.20 9.15
CA GLN A 35 11.10 -1.40 9.41
C GLN A 35 9.94 -1.75 8.47
N VAL A 36 8.77 -1.93 9.07
CA VAL A 36 7.48 -2.06 8.38
C VAL A 36 6.48 -1.13 9.05
N ASP A 37 5.91 -0.24 8.25
CA ASP A 37 4.87 0.68 8.70
C ASP A 37 3.48 0.17 8.29
N LEU A 38 2.46 0.51 9.08
CA LEU A 38 1.07 0.35 8.71
C LEU A 38 0.52 1.72 8.29
N LEU A 39 0.00 1.79 7.06
CA LEU A 39 -0.59 2.99 6.49
C LEU A 39 -2.10 2.83 6.38
N ALA A 40 -2.85 3.92 6.63
CA ALA A 40 -4.29 3.94 6.50
C ALA A 40 -4.80 5.15 5.71
N GLU A 41 -5.68 4.89 4.76
CA GLU A 41 -6.49 5.90 4.07
C GLU A 41 -7.95 5.46 4.02
N GLY A 42 -8.90 6.40 4.09
CA GLY A 42 -10.32 6.17 4.09
C GLY A 42 -11.04 6.87 2.97
N TRP A 43 -11.90 6.14 2.27
CA TRP A 43 -12.85 6.70 1.31
C TRP A 43 -14.22 6.82 1.96
N ALA A 44 -14.83 8.02 1.95
CA ALA A 44 -16.27 8.13 2.15
C ALA A 44 -16.96 7.30 1.06
N TRP A 45 -17.88 6.42 1.47
CA TRP A 45 -18.47 5.46 0.55
C TRP A 45 -19.84 5.95 0.09
N PRO A 46 -20.03 6.23 -1.21
CA PRO A 46 -21.33 6.68 -1.71
C PRO A 46 -22.34 5.51 -1.72
N GLU A 47 -23.61 5.83 -1.45
CA GLU A 47 -24.70 4.84 -1.47
C GLU A 47 -24.97 4.28 -2.88
N ASP A 48 -24.66 5.07 -3.90
CA ASP A 48 -24.85 4.75 -5.33
C ASP A 48 -23.57 4.30 -6.04
N ALA A 49 -22.61 3.74 -5.31
CA ALA A 49 -21.38 3.24 -5.90
C ALA A 49 -21.68 2.21 -7.01
N ASP A 50 -21.10 2.43 -8.19
CA ASP A 50 -21.20 1.49 -9.31
C ASP A 50 -20.35 0.24 -9.03
N GLU A 51 -20.97 -0.79 -8.45
CA GLU A 51 -20.30 -2.05 -8.13
C GLU A 51 -19.86 -2.85 -9.39
N THR A 52 -20.19 -2.40 -10.58
CA THR A 52 -19.68 -3.00 -11.84
C THR A 52 -18.33 -2.40 -12.28
N ASP A 53 -17.95 -1.24 -11.74
CA ASP A 53 -16.65 -0.61 -12.00
C ASP A 53 -15.51 -1.45 -11.38
N PRO A 54 -14.52 -1.91 -12.17
CA PRO A 54 -13.38 -2.68 -11.66
C PRO A 54 -12.58 -1.99 -10.55
N ALA A 55 -12.50 -0.65 -10.53
CA ALA A 55 -11.84 0.09 -9.48
C ALA A 55 -12.65 0.06 -8.17
N ILE A 56 -13.98 0.14 -8.26
CA ILE A 56 -14.88 -0.02 -7.11
C ILE A 56 -14.82 -1.44 -6.58
N GLN A 57 -14.90 -2.46 -7.44
CA GLN A 57 -14.77 -3.87 -7.04
C GLN A 57 -13.45 -4.14 -6.32
N TRP A 58 -12.34 -3.66 -6.87
CA TRP A 58 -11.02 -3.79 -6.22
C TRP A 58 -11.00 -3.10 -4.86
N ARG A 59 -11.54 -1.88 -4.76
CA ARG A 59 -11.62 -1.14 -3.52
C ARG A 59 -12.48 -1.87 -2.49
N MET A 60 -13.62 -2.43 -2.89
CA MET A 60 -14.45 -3.25 -2.02
C MET A 60 -13.70 -4.48 -1.49
N ALA A 61 -12.95 -5.17 -2.35
CA ALA A 61 -12.23 -6.38 -1.99
C ALA A 61 -11.01 -6.12 -1.07
N THR A 62 -10.37 -4.94 -1.18
CA THR A 62 -9.09 -4.65 -0.51
C THR A 62 -9.21 -3.70 0.69
N THR A 63 -10.43 -3.34 1.10
CA THR A 63 -10.67 -2.39 2.19
C THR A 63 -11.67 -2.93 3.22
N VAL A 64 -11.61 -2.37 4.43
CA VAL A 64 -12.53 -2.69 5.53
C VAL A 64 -13.71 -1.73 5.50
N PRO A 65 -14.97 -2.20 5.39
CA PRO A 65 -16.14 -1.34 5.53
C PRO A 65 -16.31 -0.93 7.00
N THR A 66 -16.63 0.34 7.25
CA THR A 66 -16.83 0.88 8.60
C THR A 66 -17.73 2.11 8.58
N MET A 67 -18.14 2.56 9.75
CA MET A 67 -18.73 3.87 9.96
C MET A 67 -17.70 4.78 10.62
N VAL A 68 -17.65 6.05 10.22
CA VAL A 68 -16.89 7.10 10.89
C VAL A 68 -17.91 8.18 11.25
N GLY A 69 -18.31 8.24 12.52
CA GLY A 69 -19.59 8.88 12.89
C GLY A 69 -20.75 8.21 12.15
N ASP A 70 -21.60 9.01 11.51
CA ASP A 70 -22.73 8.53 10.73
C ASP A 70 -22.42 8.36 9.22
N VAL A 71 -21.16 8.59 8.81
CA VAL A 71 -20.75 8.49 7.42
C VAL A 71 -20.18 7.10 7.12
N PRO A 72 -20.68 6.38 6.08
CA PRO A 72 -20.07 5.13 5.65
C PRO A 72 -18.69 5.38 5.02
N PHE A 73 -17.71 4.61 5.46
CA PHE A 73 -16.34 4.64 4.96
C PHE A 73 -15.84 3.25 4.59
N ARG A 74 -14.80 3.21 3.78
CA ARG A 74 -13.98 2.03 3.55
C ARG A 74 -12.52 2.38 3.82
N ILE A 75 -11.89 1.65 4.73
CA ILE A 75 -10.51 1.89 5.17
C ILE A 75 -9.57 0.93 4.46
N ASN A 76 -8.58 1.47 3.77
CA ASN A 76 -7.48 0.72 3.18
C ASN A 76 -6.30 0.67 4.14
N LEU A 77 -5.92 -0.52 4.55
CA LEU A 77 -4.76 -0.78 5.38
C LEU A 77 -3.64 -1.39 4.55
N ARG A 78 -2.47 -0.75 4.55
CA ARG A 78 -1.30 -1.21 3.80
C ARG A 78 -0.10 -1.42 4.72
N LEU A 79 0.49 -2.60 4.68
CA LEU A 79 1.81 -2.84 5.25
C LEU A 79 2.86 -2.46 4.22
N VAL A 80 3.84 -1.66 4.63
CA VAL A 80 4.89 -1.21 3.71
C VAL A 80 6.26 -1.34 4.37
N ALA A 81 7.20 -1.97 3.66
CA ALA A 81 8.61 -1.87 4.03
C ALA A 81 9.06 -0.44 3.76
N ARG A 82 9.52 0.26 4.80
CA ARG A 82 10.07 1.61 4.70
C ARG A 82 11.58 1.58 4.88
N HIS A 83 12.27 2.24 4.00
CA HIS A 83 13.69 2.57 4.16
C HIS A 83 14.00 3.92 3.51
N GLU A 84 14.87 4.66 4.16
CA GLU A 84 15.48 5.87 3.62
C GLU A 84 16.83 5.49 3.02
N GLY A 85 17.14 6.04 1.85
CA GLY A 85 18.32 5.63 1.09
C GLY A 85 18.18 4.24 0.46
N PRO A 86 19.27 3.45 0.36
CA PRO A 86 19.27 2.15 -0.29
C PRO A 86 18.49 1.10 0.51
N CYS A 87 17.80 0.22 -0.22
CA CYS A 87 17.20 -0.99 0.34
C CYS A 87 18.28 -1.81 1.09
N PRO A 88 17.96 -2.38 2.28
CA PRO A 88 18.93 -3.17 3.06
C PRO A 88 19.50 -4.39 2.31
N HIS A 89 18.84 -4.81 1.24
CA HIS A 89 19.29 -5.91 0.37
C HIS A 89 20.00 -5.44 -0.91
N LEU A 90 20.23 -4.14 -1.09
CA LEU A 90 20.95 -3.63 -2.26
C LEU A 90 22.47 -3.84 -2.08
N LEU A 91 23.07 -4.58 -3.01
CA LEU A 91 24.51 -4.82 -3.02
C LEU A 91 25.28 -3.63 -3.63
N PRO A 92 26.60 -3.50 -3.37
CA PRO A 92 27.41 -2.43 -3.95
C PRO A 92 27.44 -2.39 -5.49
N ASP A 93 27.20 -3.53 -6.13
CA ASP A 93 27.09 -3.66 -7.59
C ASP A 93 25.67 -3.38 -8.12
N MET A 94 24.80 -2.79 -7.30
CA MET A 94 23.41 -2.42 -7.59
C MET A 94 22.47 -3.62 -7.81
N ARG A 95 22.91 -4.84 -7.56
CA ARG A 95 22.05 -6.03 -7.60
C ARG A 95 21.36 -6.26 -6.26
N CYS A 96 20.25 -7.01 -6.30
CA CYS A 96 19.55 -7.40 -5.09
C CYS A 96 20.20 -8.62 -4.45
N GLY A 97 20.72 -8.50 -3.22
CA GLY A 97 21.27 -9.60 -2.44
C GLY A 97 20.24 -10.62 -1.95
N ASN A 98 18.96 -10.26 -1.98
CA ASN A 98 17.84 -11.15 -1.62
C ASN A 98 17.00 -11.54 -2.86
N TYR A 99 17.64 -11.78 -4.01
CA TYR A 99 16.94 -11.94 -5.30
C TYR A 99 15.90 -13.06 -5.29
N ALA A 100 16.23 -14.20 -4.69
CA ALA A 100 15.37 -15.39 -4.65
C ALA A 100 14.14 -15.20 -3.73
N ALA A 101 14.29 -14.43 -2.63
CA ALA A 101 13.25 -14.20 -1.63
C ALA A 101 12.73 -12.75 -1.64
N ARG A 102 12.80 -12.07 -2.79
CA ARG A 102 12.23 -10.73 -2.95
C ARG A 102 10.73 -10.74 -2.70
N PRO A 103 10.17 -9.70 -2.05
CA PRO A 103 8.73 -9.49 -2.01
C PRO A 103 8.11 -9.52 -3.41
N ARG A 104 6.88 -10.01 -3.52
CA ARG A 104 6.16 -10.13 -4.81
C ARG A 104 6.14 -8.81 -5.57
N ILE A 105 5.92 -7.70 -4.89
CA ILE A 105 5.94 -6.36 -5.53
C ILE A 105 7.28 -6.05 -6.22
N CYS A 106 8.42 -6.47 -5.66
CA CYS A 106 9.73 -6.32 -6.30
C CYS A 106 9.92 -7.26 -7.49
N ARG A 107 9.21 -8.40 -7.52
CA ARG A 107 9.30 -9.40 -8.59
C ARG A 107 8.45 -9.04 -9.79
N ILE A 108 7.33 -8.35 -9.57
CA ILE A 108 6.45 -7.88 -10.64
C ILE A 108 6.84 -6.50 -11.20
N TYR A 109 7.63 -5.71 -10.45
CA TYR A 109 8.08 -4.39 -10.93
C TYR A 109 8.80 -4.51 -12.28
N PRO A 110 8.49 -3.67 -13.26
CA PRO A 110 7.76 -2.41 -13.20
C PRO A 110 6.25 -2.48 -13.55
N LEU A 111 5.65 -3.67 -13.61
CA LEU A 111 4.22 -3.82 -13.88
C LEU A 111 3.35 -3.07 -12.86
N GLU A 112 2.10 -2.81 -13.22
CA GLU A 112 1.11 -2.25 -12.30
C GLU A 112 0.48 -3.37 -11.45
N SER A 113 0.40 -3.14 -10.15
CA SER A 113 -0.21 -4.13 -9.23
C SER A 113 -1.73 -4.07 -9.22
N ARG A 114 -2.33 -2.90 -9.46
CA ARG A 114 -3.78 -2.71 -9.47
C ARG A 114 -4.38 -3.14 -10.80
N PRO A 115 -5.46 -3.97 -10.79
CA PRO A 115 -5.97 -4.58 -12.02
C PRO A 115 -6.65 -3.60 -13.00
N PHE A 116 -7.06 -2.42 -12.51
CA PHE A 116 -7.75 -1.40 -13.31
C PHE A 116 -6.82 -0.27 -13.79
N GLU A 117 -5.53 -0.31 -13.44
CA GLU A 117 -4.56 0.69 -13.86
C GLU A 117 -3.65 0.16 -14.96
N ALA A 118 -3.52 0.95 -16.02
CA ALA A 118 -2.56 0.66 -17.07
C ALA A 118 -1.14 1.03 -16.65
N MET A 119 -0.19 0.15 -16.91
CA MET A 119 1.22 0.43 -16.71
C MET A 119 1.68 1.51 -17.68
N THR A 120 2.42 2.49 -17.16
CA THR A 120 2.96 3.61 -17.92
C THR A 120 4.46 3.73 -17.66
N PRO A 121 5.33 3.51 -18.65
CA PRO A 121 6.79 3.60 -18.46
C PRO A 121 7.26 4.93 -17.86
N ALA A 122 6.67 6.06 -18.28
CA ALA A 122 7.02 7.40 -17.79
C ALA A 122 6.77 7.60 -16.28
N LYS A 123 5.92 6.76 -15.65
CA LYS A 123 5.67 6.77 -14.21
C LYS A 123 6.62 5.86 -13.43
N ARG A 124 7.55 5.20 -14.09
CA ARG A 124 8.52 4.28 -13.47
C ARG A 124 9.88 4.95 -13.27
N ARG A 125 10.63 4.46 -12.27
CA ARG A 125 11.98 4.96 -11.98
C ARG A 125 13.06 4.42 -12.93
N CYS A 126 12.69 3.49 -13.81
CA CYS A 126 13.61 2.89 -14.76
C CYS A 126 14.07 3.90 -15.81
N PRO A 127 15.36 3.87 -16.19
CA PRO A 127 15.90 4.79 -17.18
C PRO A 127 15.36 4.47 -18.59
N PRO A 128 15.43 5.43 -19.54
CA PRO A 128 14.87 5.27 -20.89
C PRO A 128 15.35 4.03 -21.64
N GLU A 129 16.63 3.67 -21.50
CA GLU A 129 17.23 2.50 -22.13
C GLU A 129 16.60 1.17 -21.72
N ALA A 130 15.99 1.11 -20.51
CA ALA A 130 15.27 -0.07 -20.04
C ALA A 130 14.00 -0.36 -20.86
N TRP A 131 13.53 0.59 -21.66
CA TRP A 131 12.29 0.55 -22.45
C TRP A 131 12.53 0.58 -23.96
N ALA A 132 13.78 0.34 -24.40
CA ALA A 132 14.15 0.45 -25.79
C ALA A 132 13.40 -0.58 -26.66
N PRO A 133 13.08 -0.25 -27.92
CA PRO A 133 12.52 -1.21 -28.86
C PRO A 133 13.43 -2.42 -29.06
N GLY A 134 12.83 -3.62 -29.18
CA GLY A 134 13.58 -4.86 -29.40
C GLY A 134 14.01 -5.57 -28.09
N LEU A 135 13.79 -4.98 -26.93
CA LEU A 135 13.91 -5.66 -25.64
C LEU A 135 12.80 -6.69 -25.46
N PRO A 136 12.94 -7.63 -24.49
CA PRO A 136 11.89 -8.59 -24.17
C PRO A 136 10.55 -7.90 -23.90
N VAL A 137 9.46 -8.53 -24.32
CA VAL A 137 8.10 -8.02 -24.09
C VAL A 137 7.76 -8.23 -22.62
N LEU A 138 7.46 -7.16 -21.91
CA LEU A 138 7.00 -7.17 -20.51
C LEU A 138 5.48 -7.36 -20.44
N GLU A 139 4.75 -6.60 -21.24
CA GLU A 139 3.29 -6.53 -21.21
C GLU A 139 2.70 -6.52 -22.63
N ARG A 140 1.62 -7.27 -22.83
CA ARG A 140 0.86 -7.29 -24.08
C ARG A 140 -0.62 -7.09 -23.78
N ASN A 141 -1.19 -5.99 -24.30
CA ASN A 141 -2.60 -5.63 -24.10
C ASN A 141 -3.04 -5.55 -22.62
N GLY A 142 -2.17 -5.05 -21.74
CA GLY A 142 -2.45 -4.91 -20.31
C GLY A 142 -2.16 -6.17 -19.47
N GLU A 143 -1.68 -7.25 -20.10
CA GLU A 143 -1.36 -8.50 -19.39
C GLU A 143 0.14 -8.79 -19.47
N PRO A 144 0.75 -9.35 -18.39
CA PRO A 144 2.15 -9.77 -18.42
C PRO A 144 2.41 -10.76 -19.55
N ALA A 145 3.50 -10.57 -20.29
CA ALA A 145 3.87 -11.45 -21.38
C ALA A 145 4.46 -12.80 -20.90
N ASP A 146 5.01 -12.83 -19.69
CA ASP A 146 5.60 -14.01 -19.05
C ASP A 146 4.62 -14.67 -18.07
N ALA A 147 4.39 -15.97 -18.22
CA ALA A 147 3.44 -16.73 -17.39
C ALA A 147 3.84 -16.79 -15.90
N GLN A 148 5.14 -16.81 -15.58
CA GLN A 148 5.61 -16.80 -14.20
C GLN A 148 5.31 -15.44 -13.55
N THR A 149 5.57 -14.36 -14.26
CA THR A 149 5.25 -12.99 -13.82
C THR A 149 3.74 -12.80 -13.64
N ALA A 150 2.92 -13.31 -14.56
CA ALA A 150 1.46 -13.30 -14.43
C ALA A 150 0.99 -14.04 -13.17
N THR A 151 1.58 -15.21 -12.89
CA THR A 151 1.28 -15.99 -11.66
C THR A 151 1.63 -15.18 -10.41
N ILE A 152 2.80 -14.55 -10.35
CA ILE A 152 3.23 -13.76 -9.19
C ILE A 152 2.33 -12.52 -9.00
N LEU A 153 1.95 -11.87 -10.09
CA LEU A 153 1.01 -10.74 -10.06
C LEU A 153 -0.36 -11.17 -9.51
N GLY A 154 -0.88 -12.31 -9.97
CA GLY A 154 -2.12 -12.89 -9.42
C GLY A 154 -2.02 -13.20 -7.93
N GLN A 155 -0.91 -13.82 -7.49
CA GLN A 155 -0.65 -14.09 -6.07
C GLN A 155 -0.52 -12.81 -5.24
N HIS A 156 0.10 -11.76 -5.78
CA HIS A 156 0.18 -10.47 -5.10
C HIS A 156 -1.20 -9.85 -4.92
N ARG A 157 -2.01 -9.80 -5.98
CA ARG A 157 -3.38 -9.28 -5.94
C ARG A 157 -4.25 -10.06 -4.95
N GLN A 158 -4.18 -11.39 -4.99
CA GLN A 158 -4.94 -12.23 -4.08
C GLN A 158 -4.54 -12.00 -2.61
N ALA A 159 -3.24 -11.91 -2.32
CA ALA A 159 -2.77 -11.59 -0.97
C ALA A 159 -3.28 -10.23 -0.46
N MET A 160 -3.39 -9.22 -1.34
CA MET A 160 -3.96 -7.92 -0.94
C MET A 160 -5.42 -8.04 -0.49
N ILE A 161 -6.18 -8.97 -1.07
CA ILE A 161 -7.58 -9.26 -0.70
C ILE A 161 -7.61 -10.12 0.58
N ASP A 162 -6.92 -11.24 0.60
CA ASP A 162 -6.96 -12.22 1.68
C ASP A 162 -6.46 -11.66 3.01
N ASP A 163 -5.53 -10.71 2.96
CA ASP A 163 -4.92 -10.08 4.13
C ASP A 163 -5.81 -9.01 4.79
N VAL A 164 -6.93 -8.59 4.18
CA VAL A 164 -7.79 -7.52 4.73
C VAL A 164 -8.23 -7.78 6.17
N PRO A 165 -8.74 -8.98 6.53
CA PRO A 165 -9.11 -9.25 7.92
C PRO A 165 -7.93 -9.26 8.89
N ALA A 166 -6.78 -9.78 8.46
CA ALA A 166 -5.57 -9.82 9.29
C ALA A 166 -5.02 -8.41 9.54
N LYS A 167 -4.98 -7.55 8.51
CA LYS A 167 -4.58 -6.13 8.65
C LYS A 167 -5.53 -5.35 9.56
N ALA A 168 -6.84 -5.61 9.52
CA ALA A 168 -7.80 -5.00 10.43
C ALA A 168 -7.54 -5.39 11.89
N ARG A 169 -7.27 -6.67 12.16
CA ARG A 169 -6.91 -7.15 13.51
C ARG A 169 -5.56 -6.59 13.96
N LEU A 170 -4.60 -6.47 13.07
CA LEU A 170 -3.30 -5.85 13.35
C LEU A 170 -3.44 -4.37 13.73
N ALA A 171 -4.24 -3.60 12.99
CA ALA A 171 -4.53 -2.20 13.32
C ALA A 171 -5.12 -2.08 14.73
N ALA A 172 -6.08 -2.95 15.07
CA ALA A 172 -6.65 -3.00 16.43
C ALA A 172 -5.61 -3.40 17.49
N ALA A 173 -4.72 -4.36 17.22
CA ALA A 173 -3.66 -4.78 18.14
C ALA A 173 -2.60 -3.69 18.36
N LEU A 174 -2.45 -2.76 17.42
CA LEU A 174 -1.57 -1.58 17.50
C LEU A 174 -2.29 -0.33 18.01
N ASP A 175 -3.57 -0.42 18.37
CA ASP A 175 -4.43 0.72 18.71
C ASP A 175 -4.41 1.82 17.62
N PHE A 176 -4.29 1.42 16.36
CA PHE A 176 -4.23 2.31 15.21
C PHE A 176 -5.63 2.48 14.62
N THR A 177 -6.26 3.60 14.90
CA THR A 177 -7.66 3.91 14.59
C THR A 177 -7.84 5.21 13.80
N GLU A 178 -6.76 5.73 13.22
CA GLU A 178 -6.78 6.92 12.38
C GLU A 178 -6.54 6.55 10.91
N ALA A 179 -7.29 7.20 10.01
CA ALA A 179 -7.08 7.09 8.57
C ALA A 179 -7.07 8.48 7.94
N ALA A 180 -6.19 8.72 6.97
CA ALA A 180 -6.25 9.96 6.19
C ALA A 180 -7.43 9.92 5.22
N LEU A 181 -8.02 11.08 4.88
CA LEU A 181 -8.96 11.13 3.76
C LEU A 181 -8.23 10.75 2.47
N ALA A 182 -8.82 9.82 1.72
CA ALA A 182 -8.21 9.31 0.49
C ALA A 182 -7.98 10.44 -0.53
N GLY A 183 -6.77 10.48 -1.09
CA GLY A 183 -6.32 11.55 -1.98
C GLY A 183 -5.62 12.72 -1.27
N GLU A 184 -5.75 12.85 0.05
CA GLU A 184 -5.09 13.93 0.81
C GLU A 184 -3.82 13.49 1.53
N GLY A 185 -3.69 12.20 1.82
CA GLY A 185 -2.52 11.69 2.50
C GLY A 185 -2.67 10.25 2.98
N LEU A 186 -1.81 9.87 3.91
CA LEU A 186 -1.81 8.58 4.58
C LEU A 186 -1.57 8.80 6.08
N ALA A 187 -2.44 8.29 6.93
CA ALA A 187 -2.13 8.13 8.33
C ALA A 187 -1.09 7.00 8.49
N THR A 188 -0.12 7.17 9.38
CA THR A 188 1.00 6.23 9.52
C THR A 188 1.12 5.75 10.97
N CYS A 189 1.31 4.44 11.13
CA CYS A 189 1.74 3.81 12.37
C CYS A 189 3.09 3.15 12.11
N GLU A 190 4.08 3.51 12.92
CA GLU A 190 5.50 3.13 12.73
C GLU A 190 5.99 2.28 13.91
N PRO A 191 5.46 1.05 14.10
CA PRO A 191 5.88 0.20 15.21
C PRO A 191 7.33 -0.26 15.02
N SER A 192 8.04 -0.51 16.10
CA SER A 192 9.31 -1.24 16.01
C SER A 192 9.08 -2.63 15.40
N PRO A 193 10.09 -3.26 14.76
CA PRO A 193 9.95 -4.62 14.25
C PRO A 193 9.45 -5.61 15.31
N THR A 194 9.93 -5.51 16.56
CA THR A 194 9.48 -6.36 17.66
C THR A 194 8.04 -6.10 18.07
N THR A 195 7.62 -4.84 18.11
CA THR A 195 6.22 -4.45 18.39
C THR A 195 5.29 -4.96 17.29
N LEU A 196 5.69 -4.83 16.02
CA LEU A 196 4.91 -5.34 14.90
C LEU A 196 4.72 -6.86 14.99
N LEU A 197 5.79 -7.61 15.26
CA LEU A 197 5.73 -9.07 15.38
C LEU A 197 4.80 -9.51 16.51
N ALA A 198 4.90 -8.86 17.68
CA ALA A 198 4.00 -9.13 18.80
C ALA A 198 2.54 -8.81 18.48
N ALA A 199 2.28 -7.69 17.77
CA ALA A 199 0.93 -7.32 17.33
C ALA A 199 0.37 -8.29 16.27
N LEU A 200 1.20 -8.80 15.37
CA LEU A 200 0.84 -9.86 14.41
C LEU A 200 0.45 -11.16 15.11
N GLU A 201 1.16 -11.55 16.17
CA GLU A 201 0.79 -12.73 16.97
C GLU A 201 -0.55 -12.55 17.68
N ILE A 202 -0.85 -11.35 18.20
CA ILE A 202 -2.16 -11.02 18.79
C ILE A 202 -3.24 -11.10 17.73
N ALA A 203 -3.00 -10.53 16.55
CA ALA A 203 -3.93 -10.54 15.43
C ALA A 203 -4.26 -11.95 14.94
N ASP A 204 -3.27 -12.85 14.90
CA ASP A 204 -3.46 -14.26 14.49
C ASP A 204 -4.34 -15.04 15.47
N ARG A 205 -4.23 -14.77 16.78
CA ARG A 205 -5.03 -15.43 17.82
C ARG A 205 -6.46 -14.91 17.90
N SER A 206 -6.72 -13.73 17.35
CA SER A 206 -8.05 -13.11 17.37
C SER A 206 -8.93 -13.68 16.26
N THR A 207 -10.07 -14.23 16.64
CA THR A 207 -11.11 -14.71 15.69
C THR A 207 -12.22 -13.68 15.45
N ILE A 208 -12.22 -12.59 16.22
CA ILE A 208 -13.28 -11.57 16.17
C ILE A 208 -12.82 -10.46 15.21
N ALA A 209 -13.71 -10.09 14.29
CA ALA A 209 -13.48 -8.91 13.46
C ALA A 209 -13.51 -7.66 14.35
N PRO A 210 -12.43 -6.86 14.40
CA PRO A 210 -12.41 -5.67 15.21
C PRO A 210 -13.38 -4.63 14.63
N ARG A 211 -13.99 -3.84 15.52
CA ARG A 211 -14.80 -2.67 15.16
C ARG A 211 -14.18 -1.43 15.80
N PRO A 212 -13.02 -0.97 15.34
CA PRO A 212 -12.41 0.22 15.90
C PRO A 212 -13.27 1.44 15.58
N ASN A 213 -13.28 2.40 16.52
CA ASN A 213 -13.87 3.71 16.27
C ASN A 213 -12.86 4.52 15.45
N TRP A 214 -12.98 4.43 14.14
CA TRP A 214 -12.12 5.18 13.23
C TRP A 214 -12.40 6.68 13.32
N SER A 215 -11.32 7.47 13.20
CA SER A 215 -11.38 8.91 12.97
C SER A 215 -10.59 9.27 11.72
N ILE A 216 -10.98 10.36 11.07
CA ILE A 216 -10.27 10.87 9.89
C ILE A 216 -9.23 11.90 10.33
N VAL A 217 -8.05 11.84 9.73
CA VAL A 217 -7.02 12.86 9.86
C VAL A 217 -6.79 13.54 8.51
N THR A 218 -6.60 14.87 8.55
CA THR A 218 -6.32 15.69 7.38
C THR A 218 -5.43 16.85 7.79
N ASN A 219 -4.66 17.41 6.85
CA ASN A 219 -3.94 18.67 7.07
C ASN A 219 -4.65 19.87 6.41
N ARG A 220 -5.93 19.69 6.03
CA ARG A 220 -6.74 20.71 5.35
C ARG A 220 -7.90 21.14 6.22
N GLU A 221 -7.95 22.42 6.57
CA GLU A 221 -9.02 22.99 7.38
C GLU A 221 -10.38 22.92 6.67
N THR A 222 -10.39 23.09 5.33
CA THR A 222 -11.60 22.96 4.51
C THR A 222 -12.21 21.57 4.61
N THR A 223 -11.39 20.53 4.55
CA THR A 223 -11.81 19.13 4.69
C THR A 223 -12.29 18.83 6.12
N ARG A 224 -11.55 19.33 7.12
CA ARG A 224 -11.96 19.20 8.52
C ARG A 224 -13.34 19.79 8.77
N ALA A 225 -13.60 21.02 8.29
CA ALA A 225 -14.88 21.69 8.44
C ALA A 225 -16.01 20.88 7.75
N MET A 226 -15.80 20.48 6.51
CA MET A 226 -16.77 19.68 5.74
C MET A 226 -17.14 18.36 6.44
N LEU A 227 -16.17 17.63 6.98
CA LEU A 227 -16.41 16.37 7.67
C LEU A 227 -17.07 16.60 9.04
N ALA A 228 -16.71 17.67 9.75
CA ALA A 228 -17.33 18.03 11.02
C ALA A 228 -18.81 18.39 10.86
N ASP A 229 -19.20 19.05 9.76
CA ASP A 229 -20.60 19.36 9.44
C ASP A 229 -21.43 18.09 9.17
N LEU A 230 -20.78 16.95 8.92
CA LEU A 230 -21.38 15.64 8.75
C LEU A 230 -21.29 14.77 10.04
N ASP A 231 -20.99 15.36 11.18
CA ASP A 231 -20.76 14.65 12.46
C ASP A 231 -19.70 13.53 12.33
N CYS A 232 -18.78 13.64 11.35
CA CYS A 232 -17.70 12.71 11.15
C CYS A 232 -16.51 13.04 12.07
N PRO A 233 -16.06 12.15 12.96
CA PRO A 233 -14.87 12.35 13.77
C PRO A 233 -13.65 12.67 12.91
N VAL A 234 -13.17 13.91 12.98
CA VAL A 234 -12.04 14.39 12.18
C VAL A 234 -11.10 15.24 13.01
N ARG A 235 -9.79 15.09 12.76
CA ARG A 235 -8.74 15.86 13.43
C ARG A 235 -7.80 16.50 12.40
N LEU A 236 -7.52 17.80 12.59
CA LEU A 236 -6.48 18.47 11.82
C LEU A 236 -5.10 18.05 12.34
N VAL A 237 -4.22 17.70 11.44
CA VAL A 237 -2.83 17.28 11.73
C VAL A 237 -1.86 18.02 10.82
N ALA A 238 -0.63 18.20 11.28
CA ALA A 238 0.47 18.65 10.42
C ALA A 238 1.15 17.45 9.75
N THR A 239 1.74 17.67 8.60
CA THR A 239 2.63 16.69 7.95
C THR A 239 3.81 16.38 8.87
N GLY A 240 4.09 15.10 9.07
CA GLY A 240 5.16 14.64 9.96
C GLY A 240 4.87 13.28 10.56
N TYR A 241 5.26 13.09 11.82
CA TYR A 241 5.00 11.83 12.53
C TYR A 241 3.50 11.52 12.60
N GLY A 242 3.12 10.33 12.14
CA GLY A 242 1.73 9.88 12.09
C GLY A 242 0.93 10.30 10.85
N PHE A 243 1.46 11.18 9.99
CA PHE A 243 0.76 11.61 8.79
C PHE A 243 1.69 12.02 7.65
N VAL A 244 1.50 11.44 6.48
CA VAL A 244 2.19 11.80 5.23
C VAL A 244 1.18 12.45 4.30
N SER A 245 1.35 13.74 4.03
CA SER A 245 0.43 14.50 3.19
C SER A 245 0.77 14.44 1.71
N ALA A 246 -0.27 14.56 0.88
CA ALA A 246 -0.16 14.84 -0.55
C ALA A 246 -0.11 16.35 -0.86
N PHE A 247 -0.46 17.21 0.11
CA PHE A 247 -0.55 18.66 -0.02
C PHE A 247 0.24 19.37 1.09
N ALA A 248 0.56 20.64 0.89
CA ALA A 248 1.09 21.48 1.96
C ALA A 248 0.05 21.68 3.08
N ASP A 249 0.52 21.83 4.32
CA ASP A 249 -0.36 22.05 5.46
C ASP A 249 -1.12 23.39 5.29
N GLU A 250 -2.43 23.35 5.48
CA GLU A 250 -3.23 24.56 5.61
C GLU A 250 -3.08 25.10 7.06
N ARG A 251 -2.89 26.42 7.17
CA ARG A 251 -2.74 27.13 8.45
C ARG A 251 -4.03 27.83 8.81
#